data_c2e37825ce501b59f97fc04a74386797
#
_entry.id   c2e37825ce501b59f97fc04a74386797
#
_cell.length_a   1.000
_cell.length_b   1.000
_cell.length_c   1.000
_cell.angle_alpha   90.00
_cell.angle_beta   90.00
_cell.angle_gamma   90.00
#
_symmetry.space_group_name_H-M   'P 1'
#
loop_
_entity.id
_entity.type
_entity.pdbx_description
1 polymer ?
#
loop_
_entity_poly.entity_id
_entity_poly.type
_entity_poly.pdbx_seq_one_letter_code
_entity_poly.pdbx_strand_id
1 'polypeptide(L)'
;MKSGGRPDEGKGGMAMAEVRTLAEVLDALTRPGELYERLPDGSVRCYACGHRCLIRPGRRGICQVRFNRDGTLYVPWGYVAALQVDPTEKKPFFHILPGSYTLTFGMLGCDLHCSYCQNWLTSQALRDQPRE
;
A
#
# COMPACT_ATOMS: atom_id res chain seq x y z
N MET A 1 49.52 -33.49 -32.68
CA MET A 1 48.36 -32.78 -33.15
C MET A 1 47.30 -32.82 -32.07
N LYS A 2 47.10 -31.69 -31.34
CA LYS A 2 46.15 -31.59 -30.23
C LYS A 2 45.04 -30.62 -30.69
N SER A 3 43.81 -31.14 -30.85
CA SER A 3 42.61 -30.39 -31.18
C SER A 3 42.16 -29.56 -29.99
N GLY A 4 42.11 -28.23 -30.14
CA GLY A 4 41.57 -27.35 -29.12
C GLY A 4 40.03 -27.41 -29.05
N GLY A 5 39.53 -27.73 -27.88
CA GLY A 5 38.11 -27.58 -27.54
C GLY A 5 37.78 -26.11 -27.30
N ARG A 6 36.73 -25.59 -27.89
CA ARG A 6 36.17 -24.27 -27.62
C ARG A 6 35.47 -24.28 -26.25
N PRO A 7 35.57 -23.23 -25.44
CA PRO A 7 34.78 -23.12 -24.22
C PRO A 7 33.30 -22.87 -24.62
N ASP A 8 32.44 -23.59 -23.90
CA ASP A 8 30.97 -23.54 -23.99
C ASP A 8 30.50 -22.13 -23.50
N GLU A 9 29.89 -21.36 -24.40
CA GLU A 9 29.26 -20.09 -24.06
C GLU A 9 28.01 -20.37 -23.23
N GLY A 10 28.14 -20.25 -21.92
CA GLY A 10 27.05 -20.32 -20.98
C GLY A 10 25.93 -19.34 -21.37
N LYS A 11 24.79 -19.91 -21.76
CA LYS A 11 23.52 -19.19 -21.92
C LYS A 11 23.11 -18.65 -20.57
N GLY A 12 23.53 -17.44 -20.25
CA GLY A 12 22.96 -16.63 -19.18
C GLY A 12 21.53 -16.27 -19.53
N GLY A 13 20.61 -17.14 -19.22
CA GLY A 13 19.19 -16.81 -19.23
C GLY A 13 18.98 -15.72 -18.18
N MET A 14 18.70 -14.49 -18.61
CA MET A 14 18.15 -13.47 -17.75
C MET A 14 16.84 -14.04 -17.17
N ALA A 15 16.87 -14.40 -15.88
CA ALA A 15 15.66 -14.71 -15.13
C ALA A 15 14.74 -13.49 -15.27
N MET A 16 13.59 -13.66 -15.95
CA MET A 16 12.56 -12.65 -16.03
C MET A 16 12.20 -12.29 -14.58
N ALA A 17 12.45 -11.04 -14.19
CA ALA A 17 12.07 -10.55 -12.88
C ALA A 17 10.56 -10.83 -12.74
N GLU A 18 10.21 -11.58 -11.70
CA GLU A 18 8.83 -11.94 -11.38
C GLU A 18 8.03 -10.64 -11.22
N VAL A 19 7.07 -10.40 -12.12
CA VAL A 19 6.27 -9.17 -12.10
C VAL A 19 5.34 -9.25 -10.90
N ARG A 20 5.67 -8.52 -9.84
CA ARG A 20 4.83 -8.43 -8.64
C ARG A 20 3.68 -7.47 -8.90
N THR A 21 2.50 -7.85 -8.43
CA THR A 21 1.34 -6.95 -8.41
C THR A 21 1.55 -5.82 -7.40
N LEU A 22 0.85 -4.70 -7.58
CA LEU A 22 0.89 -3.60 -6.60
C LEU A 22 0.47 -4.09 -5.21
N ALA A 23 -0.52 -4.98 -5.13
CA ALA A 23 -0.96 -5.56 -3.86
C ALA A 23 0.16 -6.33 -3.16
N GLU A 24 0.91 -7.18 -3.86
CA GLU A 24 2.03 -7.94 -3.30
C GLU A 24 3.15 -7.02 -2.80
N VAL A 25 3.47 -5.97 -3.54
CA VAL A 25 4.46 -4.97 -3.11
C VAL A 25 4.00 -4.27 -1.83
N LEU A 26 2.75 -3.82 -1.77
CA LEU A 26 2.23 -3.12 -0.60
C LEU A 26 2.06 -4.05 0.61
N ASP A 27 1.70 -5.31 0.40
CA ASP A 27 1.59 -6.31 1.48
C ASP A 27 2.95 -6.64 2.11
N ALA A 28 4.03 -6.59 1.31
CA ALA A 28 5.39 -6.69 1.83
C ALA A 28 5.79 -5.47 2.67
N LEU A 29 5.17 -4.31 2.44
CA LEU A 29 5.38 -3.07 3.18
C LEU A 29 4.32 -2.90 4.29
N THR A 30 4.09 -3.96 5.07
CA THR A 30 3.16 -3.96 6.20
C THR A 30 3.81 -4.53 7.45
N ARG A 31 3.22 -4.21 8.60
CA ARG A 31 3.57 -4.80 9.90
C ARG A 31 2.29 -5.08 10.72
N PRO A 32 2.37 -5.88 11.80
CA PRO A 32 1.28 -5.98 12.77
C PRO A 32 0.88 -4.61 13.31
N GLY A 33 -0.42 -4.32 13.27
CA GLY A 33 -0.99 -3.08 13.80
C GLY A 33 -1.33 -3.18 15.29
N GLU A 34 -1.75 -2.06 15.86
CA GLU A 34 -2.14 -1.95 17.28
C GLU A 34 -3.62 -1.61 17.47
N LEU A 35 -4.23 -0.93 16.47
CA LEU A 35 -5.60 -0.39 16.57
C LEU A 35 -6.63 -1.43 16.12
N TYR A 36 -6.70 -2.56 16.83
CA TYR A 36 -7.70 -3.60 16.58
C TYR A 36 -7.95 -4.49 17.80
N GLU A 37 -9.05 -5.21 17.74
CA GLU A 37 -9.41 -6.27 18.68
C GLU A 37 -9.46 -7.61 17.94
N ARG A 38 -8.99 -8.66 18.58
CA ARG A 38 -9.12 -10.04 18.10
C ARG A 38 -10.44 -10.64 18.56
N LEU A 39 -11.09 -11.38 17.69
CA LEU A 39 -12.30 -12.11 17.98
C LEU A 39 -12.03 -13.61 18.04
N PRO A 40 -12.89 -14.39 18.77
CA PRO A 40 -12.68 -15.84 18.98
C PRO A 40 -12.66 -16.67 17.69
N ASP A 41 -13.32 -16.20 16.63
CA ASP A 41 -13.39 -16.83 15.31
C ASP A 41 -12.19 -16.54 14.41
N GLY A 42 -11.15 -15.87 14.93
CA GLY A 42 -9.99 -15.43 14.18
C GLY A 42 -10.20 -14.15 13.35
N SER A 43 -11.41 -13.59 13.38
CA SER A 43 -11.67 -12.26 12.80
C SER A 43 -11.01 -11.17 13.65
N VAL A 44 -10.78 -10.01 13.05
CA VAL A 44 -10.30 -8.81 13.74
C VAL A 44 -11.24 -7.64 13.49
N ARG A 45 -11.42 -6.81 14.50
CA ARG A 45 -12.16 -5.55 14.38
C ARG A 45 -11.16 -4.38 14.38
N CYS A 46 -11.04 -3.73 13.24
CA CYS A 46 -10.14 -2.59 13.08
C CYS A 46 -10.79 -1.30 13.62
N TYR A 47 -10.04 -0.49 14.39
CA TYR A 47 -10.51 0.81 14.94
C TYR A 47 -9.85 2.02 14.28
N ALA A 48 -9.05 1.83 13.26
CA ALA A 48 -8.25 2.92 12.67
C ALA A 48 -9.09 4.04 12.06
N CYS A 49 -10.36 3.79 11.75
CA CYS A 49 -11.31 4.77 11.24
C CYS A 49 -12.74 4.46 11.68
N GLY A 50 -13.69 5.33 11.34
CA GLY A 50 -15.10 5.22 11.71
C GLY A 50 -15.84 3.99 11.17
N HIS A 51 -15.34 3.33 10.13
CA HIS A 51 -15.95 2.12 9.57
C HIS A 51 -15.88 0.91 10.51
N ARG A 52 -14.91 0.86 11.42
CA ARG A 52 -14.76 -0.23 12.39
C ARG A 52 -14.88 -1.62 11.76
N CYS A 53 -14.18 -1.83 10.66
CA CYS A 53 -14.29 -3.02 9.82
C CYS A 53 -14.13 -4.32 10.61
N LEU A 54 -15.09 -5.24 10.45
CA LEU A 54 -14.93 -6.64 10.82
C LEU A 54 -14.23 -7.36 9.67
N ILE A 55 -12.99 -7.80 9.89
CA ILE A 55 -12.14 -8.38 8.85
C ILE A 55 -11.87 -9.85 9.18
N ARG A 56 -12.45 -10.74 8.39
CA ARG A 56 -12.23 -12.19 8.51
C ARG A 56 -10.80 -12.57 8.10
N PRO A 57 -10.27 -13.73 8.55
CA PRO A 57 -8.98 -14.23 8.10
C PRO A 57 -8.85 -14.23 6.57
N GLY A 58 -7.72 -13.76 6.04
CA GLY A 58 -7.45 -13.63 4.61
C GLY A 58 -8.22 -12.51 3.89
N ARG A 59 -8.99 -11.68 4.59
CA ARG A 59 -9.75 -10.58 3.99
C ARG A 59 -9.13 -9.22 4.30
N ARG A 60 -9.52 -8.22 3.51
CA ARG A 60 -9.11 -6.81 3.65
C ARG A 60 -10.24 -5.96 4.22
N GLY A 61 -9.89 -4.89 4.91
CA GLY A 61 -10.84 -3.84 5.30
C GLY A 61 -11.28 -3.01 4.11
N ILE A 62 -12.23 -2.10 4.32
CA ILE A 62 -12.79 -1.25 3.26
C ILE A 62 -11.73 -0.39 2.55
N CYS A 63 -10.65 0.00 3.25
CA CYS A 63 -9.54 0.77 2.68
C CYS A 63 -8.58 -0.04 1.80
N GLN A 64 -8.73 -1.37 1.72
CA GLN A 64 -7.92 -2.34 0.98
C GLN A 64 -6.45 -2.47 1.40
N VAL A 65 -5.92 -1.57 2.23
CA VAL A 65 -4.51 -1.56 2.67
C VAL A 65 -4.30 -2.13 4.08
N ARG A 66 -5.37 -2.48 4.78
CA ARG A 66 -5.34 -3.21 6.05
C ARG A 66 -6.02 -4.55 5.87
N PHE A 67 -5.40 -5.61 6.38
CA PHE A 67 -5.92 -6.97 6.19
C PHE A 67 -5.62 -7.85 7.41
N ASN A 68 -6.41 -8.93 7.53
CA ASN A 68 -6.25 -9.94 8.56
C ASN A 68 -5.44 -11.11 8.03
N ARG A 69 -4.30 -11.38 8.64
CA ARG A 69 -3.49 -12.58 8.44
C ARG A 69 -3.45 -13.35 9.76
N ASP A 70 -4.11 -14.50 9.79
CA ASP A 70 -4.11 -15.43 10.92
C ASP A 70 -4.49 -14.78 12.27
N GLY A 71 -5.57 -13.97 12.27
CA GLY A 71 -6.05 -13.28 13.47
C GLY A 71 -5.22 -12.06 13.88
N THR A 72 -4.32 -11.59 13.03
CA THR A 72 -3.53 -10.40 13.25
C THR A 72 -3.82 -9.37 12.18
N LEU A 73 -4.13 -8.12 12.58
CA LEU A 73 -4.30 -7.02 11.64
C LEU A 73 -2.93 -6.54 11.16
N TYR A 74 -2.70 -6.61 9.86
CA TYR A 74 -1.54 -5.99 9.20
C TYR A 74 -1.90 -4.61 8.66
N VAL A 75 -0.99 -3.66 8.83
CA VAL A 75 -1.17 -2.25 8.46
C VAL A 75 0.00 -1.74 7.65
N PRO A 76 -0.21 -0.75 6.76
CA PRO A 76 0.85 -0.13 5.97
C PRO A 76 1.97 0.42 6.85
N TRP A 77 3.22 0.19 6.42
CA TRP A 77 4.40 0.63 7.14
C TRP A 77 5.57 0.89 6.18
N GLY A 78 6.29 1.98 6.45
CA GLY A 78 7.61 2.22 5.84
C GLY A 78 7.58 2.68 4.38
N TYR A 79 6.46 3.18 3.86
CA TYR A 79 6.41 3.76 2.53
C TYR A 79 5.63 5.09 2.49
N VAL A 80 5.94 5.90 1.48
CA VAL A 80 5.21 7.11 1.09
C VAL A 80 4.92 7.00 -0.40
N ALA A 81 3.67 7.17 -0.81
CA ALA A 81 3.25 7.10 -2.21
C ALA A 81 3.42 8.43 -2.95
N ALA A 82 3.34 9.54 -2.23
CA ALA A 82 3.53 10.89 -2.76
C ALA A 82 4.19 11.77 -1.70
N LEU A 83 5.13 12.61 -2.15
CA LEU A 83 5.81 13.60 -1.33
C LEU A 83 5.88 14.91 -2.10
N GLN A 84 5.39 16.00 -1.51
CA GLN A 84 5.32 17.31 -2.14
C GLN A 84 5.67 18.42 -1.14
N VAL A 85 6.24 19.52 -1.66
CA VAL A 85 6.41 20.77 -0.93
C VAL A 85 5.55 21.83 -1.63
N ASP A 86 4.58 22.36 -0.90
CA ASP A 86 3.60 23.33 -1.41
C ASP A 86 3.52 24.56 -0.51
N PRO A 87 3.12 25.74 -1.03
CA PRO A 87 2.73 26.86 -0.18
C PRO A 87 1.67 26.45 0.84
N THR A 88 1.80 26.94 2.06
CA THR A 88 0.90 26.57 3.18
C THR A 88 -0.55 26.94 2.89
N GLU A 89 -0.79 28.03 2.16
CA GLU A 89 -2.12 28.48 1.73
C GLU A 89 -2.84 27.47 0.82
N LYS A 90 -2.08 26.66 0.05
CA LYS A 90 -2.66 25.57 -0.78
C LYS A 90 -3.26 24.44 0.07
N LYS A 91 -2.91 24.37 1.36
CA LYS A 91 -3.47 23.42 2.34
C LYS A 91 -4.61 24.02 3.14
N PRO A 92 -5.38 24.94 2.62
CA PRO A 92 -6.23 26.00 3.13
C PRO A 92 -5.91 26.54 4.54
N PHE A 93 -4.63 26.72 4.85
CA PHE A 93 -4.17 27.40 6.08
C PHE A 93 -3.73 28.83 5.77
N PHE A 94 -4.71 29.71 5.53
CA PHE A 94 -4.46 31.07 5.02
C PHE A 94 -3.83 32.01 6.06
N HIS A 95 -3.99 31.73 7.35
CA HIS A 95 -3.57 32.61 8.45
C HIS A 95 -2.48 32.01 9.33
N ILE A 96 -2.01 30.82 9.01
CA ILE A 96 -0.97 30.12 9.74
C ILE A 96 0.33 30.21 8.97
N LEU A 97 1.32 30.95 9.48
CA LEU A 97 2.62 31.15 8.86
C LEU A 97 2.52 31.53 7.37
N PRO A 98 1.85 32.65 7.01
CA PRO A 98 1.67 33.07 5.63
C PRO A 98 2.99 33.15 4.87
N GLY A 99 3.02 32.68 3.62
CA GLY A 99 4.23 32.65 2.78
C GLY A 99 5.20 31.52 3.10
N SER A 100 4.85 30.61 4.01
CA SER A 100 5.67 29.43 4.31
C SER A 100 5.36 28.25 3.38
N TYR A 101 6.21 27.22 3.45
CA TYR A 101 6.03 25.96 2.71
C TYR A 101 5.70 24.80 3.66
N THR A 102 4.84 23.92 3.21
CA THR A 102 4.41 22.73 3.94
C THR A 102 4.87 21.48 3.22
N LEU A 103 5.57 20.60 3.93
CA LEU A 103 5.85 19.24 3.45
C LEU A 103 4.59 18.40 3.59
N THR A 104 4.14 17.82 2.49
CA THR A 104 2.97 16.96 2.43
C THR A 104 3.35 15.57 1.93
N PHE A 105 2.81 14.55 2.56
CA PHE A 105 2.98 13.18 2.09
C PHE A 105 1.64 12.45 2.09
N GLY A 106 1.52 11.46 1.22
CA GLY A 106 0.34 10.61 1.09
C GLY A 106 0.71 9.14 1.03
N MET A 107 -0.24 8.29 1.44
CA MET A 107 -0.16 6.84 1.31
C MET A 107 -1.25 6.35 0.36
N LEU A 108 -1.15 5.10 -0.08
CA LEU A 108 -2.18 4.48 -0.92
C LEU A 108 -3.35 3.97 -0.07
N GLY A 109 -4.53 3.90 -0.71
CA GLY A 109 -5.77 3.44 -0.10
C GLY A 109 -6.54 4.54 0.62
N CYS A 110 -7.86 4.37 0.69
CA CYS A 110 -8.78 5.29 1.37
C CYS A 110 -9.96 4.50 1.91
N ASP A 111 -10.54 4.96 2.99
CA ASP A 111 -11.75 4.40 3.59
C ASP A 111 -13.05 4.91 2.93
N LEU A 112 -12.93 5.91 2.05
CA LEU A 112 -14.04 6.48 1.28
C LEU A 112 -13.93 6.13 -0.21
N HIS A 113 -15.03 6.32 -0.94
CA HIS A 113 -15.14 6.12 -2.39
C HIS A 113 -15.93 7.26 -3.02
N CYS A 114 -15.41 8.49 -2.88
CA CYS A 114 -16.07 9.69 -3.37
C CYS A 114 -16.05 9.74 -4.91
N SER A 115 -17.18 9.99 -5.55
CA SER A 115 -17.28 10.09 -7.00
C SER A 115 -16.50 11.27 -7.60
N TYR A 116 -16.22 12.29 -6.80
CA TYR A 116 -15.47 13.50 -7.16
C TYR A 116 -14.03 13.50 -6.62
N CYS A 117 -13.47 12.34 -6.28
CA CYS A 117 -12.14 12.25 -5.68
C CYS A 117 -11.05 12.73 -6.65
N GLN A 118 -10.35 13.81 -6.32
CA GLN A 118 -9.21 14.31 -7.09
C GLN A 118 -8.00 13.37 -7.04
N ASN A 119 -7.89 12.58 -5.95
CA ASN A 119 -6.79 11.65 -5.72
C ASN A 119 -7.20 10.20 -6.04
N TRP A 120 -8.06 9.98 -7.05
CA TRP A 120 -8.61 8.66 -7.38
C TRP A 120 -7.53 7.58 -7.51
N LEU A 121 -6.46 7.86 -8.27
CA LEU A 121 -5.38 6.89 -8.51
C LEU A 121 -4.72 6.38 -7.23
N THR A 122 -4.50 7.23 -6.26
CA THR A 122 -3.86 6.85 -4.99
C THR A 122 -4.88 6.32 -3.98
N SER A 123 -6.07 6.93 -3.91
CA SER A 123 -7.10 6.54 -2.95
C SER A 123 -7.74 5.19 -3.27
N GLN A 124 -7.85 4.83 -4.56
CA GLN A 124 -8.49 3.59 -5.03
C GLN A 124 -7.49 2.56 -5.59
N ALA A 125 -6.21 2.75 -5.38
CA ALA A 125 -5.12 1.99 -6.00
C ALA A 125 -5.24 0.46 -5.93
N LEU A 126 -5.92 -0.10 -4.92
CA LEU A 126 -6.14 -1.55 -4.77
C LEU A 126 -7.59 -1.98 -5.04
N ARG A 127 -8.50 -1.06 -5.39
CA ARG A 127 -9.90 -1.37 -5.71
C ARG A 127 -10.11 -1.61 -7.20
N ASP A 128 -9.37 -0.88 -8.04
CA ASP A 128 -9.50 -0.89 -9.49
C ASP A 128 -8.58 -1.94 -10.17
N GLN A 129 -8.14 -2.95 -9.42
CA GLN A 129 -7.41 -4.06 -10.02
C GLN A 129 -8.33 -4.88 -10.91
N PRO A 130 -7.89 -5.30 -12.11
CA PRO A 130 -8.66 -6.22 -12.93
C PRO A 130 -9.01 -7.45 -12.10
N ARG A 131 -10.28 -7.78 -12.04
CA ARG A 131 -10.72 -9.07 -11.49
C ARG A 131 -10.44 -10.08 -12.57
N GLU A 132 -9.45 -10.94 -12.35
CA GLU A 132 -9.27 -12.14 -13.13
C GLU A 132 -10.47 -13.09 -12.94
#